data_f81395e48f2321660450387fe69e5ee2
#
_entry.id   f81395e48f2321660450387fe69e5ee2
#
_cell.length_a   1.000
_cell.length_b   1.000
_cell.length_c   1.000
_cell.angle_alpha   90.00
_cell.angle_beta   90.00
_cell.angle_gamma   90.00
#
_symmetry.space_group_name_H-M   'P 1'
#
loop_
_entity.id
_entity.type
_entity.pdbx_description
1 polymer ?
#
loop_
_entity_poly.entity_id
_entity_poly.type
_entity_poly.pdbx_seq_one_letter_code
_entity_poly.pdbx_strand_id
1 'polypeptide(L)'
;MGEAKIGTEMESMAIILHAGNAKSDSYEALQAVKQGDFQTFEEKYQSAKSEIKLAHKAHAEMLRKLSAEERMDEIDLLLVHAEGHLTSTAIAVDMIGEFGELYKWKETM
;
A
#
# COMPACT_ATOMS: atom_id res chain seq x y z
N MET A 1 -2.63 9.54 27.71
CA MET A 1 -4.04 9.41 27.41
C MET A 1 -4.35 9.91 26.04
N GLY A 2 -4.62 11.21 25.87
CA GLY A 2 -4.88 11.76 24.55
C GLY A 2 -3.72 11.59 23.59
N GLU A 3 -2.50 11.62 24.10
CA GLU A 3 -1.30 11.46 23.30
C GLU A 3 -1.23 10.10 22.62
N ALA A 4 -1.62 9.03 23.35
CA ALA A 4 -1.61 7.69 22.79
C ALA A 4 -2.59 7.59 21.61
N LYS A 5 -3.77 8.17 21.73
CA LYS A 5 -4.76 8.18 20.67
C LYS A 5 -4.31 9.01 19.47
N ILE A 6 -3.67 10.17 19.74
CA ILE A 6 -3.14 11.01 18.68
C ILE A 6 -2.07 10.24 17.88
N GLY A 7 -1.17 9.53 18.60
CA GLY A 7 -0.14 8.71 17.96
C GLY A 7 -0.73 7.63 17.06
N THR A 8 -1.76 6.93 17.55
CA THR A 8 -2.45 5.88 16.80
C THR A 8 -3.12 6.46 15.57
N GLU A 9 -3.77 7.60 15.71
CA GLU A 9 -4.46 8.26 14.63
C GLU A 9 -3.48 8.65 13.51
N MET A 10 -2.35 9.26 13.87
CA MET A 10 -1.34 9.67 12.88
C MET A 10 -0.76 8.48 12.13
N GLU A 11 -0.50 7.39 12.85
CA GLU A 11 0.02 6.17 12.22
C GLU A 11 -0.99 5.58 11.24
N SER A 12 -2.27 5.57 11.64
CA SER A 12 -3.33 5.07 10.76
C SER A 12 -3.45 5.94 9.50
N MET A 13 -3.35 7.26 9.66
CA MET A 13 -3.40 8.18 8.52
C MET A 13 -2.19 7.99 7.60
N ALA A 14 -1.01 7.70 8.17
CA ALA A 14 0.18 7.42 7.36
C ALA A 14 0.00 6.16 6.53
N ILE A 15 -0.59 5.12 7.11
CA ILE A 15 -0.89 3.87 6.38
C ILE A 15 -1.82 4.17 5.21
N ILE A 16 -2.88 4.94 5.46
CA ILE A 16 -3.85 5.32 4.43
C ILE A 16 -3.17 6.12 3.31
N LEU A 17 -2.30 7.05 3.69
CA LEU A 17 -1.58 7.87 2.72
C LEU A 17 -0.71 7.02 1.80
N HIS A 18 0.10 6.14 2.36
CA HIS A 18 0.98 5.27 1.57
C HIS A 18 0.19 4.30 0.70
N ALA A 19 -0.90 3.74 1.23
CA ALA A 19 -1.78 2.88 0.44
C ALA A 19 -2.41 3.66 -0.71
N GLY A 20 -2.84 4.89 -0.47
CA GLY A 20 -3.39 5.75 -1.51
C GLY A 20 -2.38 6.07 -2.60
N ASN A 21 -1.14 6.39 -2.21
CA ASN A 21 -0.05 6.62 -3.16
C ASN A 21 0.21 5.38 -4.01
N ALA A 22 0.23 4.21 -3.38
CA ALA A 22 0.44 2.95 -4.08
C ALA A 22 -0.67 2.69 -5.10
N LYS A 23 -1.90 2.95 -4.72
CA LYS A 23 -3.04 2.78 -5.62
C LYS A 23 -2.91 3.67 -6.83
N SER A 24 -2.59 4.94 -6.62
CA SER A 24 -2.41 5.91 -7.69
C SER A 24 -1.31 5.48 -8.65
N ASP A 25 -0.15 5.14 -8.10
CA ASP A 25 1.00 4.67 -8.90
C ASP A 25 0.66 3.43 -9.69
N SER A 26 -0.05 2.47 -9.07
CA SER A 26 -0.37 1.22 -9.73
C SER A 26 -1.33 1.43 -10.91
N TYR A 27 -2.30 2.34 -10.78
CA TYR A 27 -3.18 2.64 -11.91
C TYR A 27 -2.44 3.36 -13.02
N GLU A 28 -1.49 4.24 -12.68
CA GLU A 28 -0.66 4.88 -13.69
C GLU A 28 0.21 3.85 -14.41
N ALA A 29 0.73 2.87 -13.68
CA ALA A 29 1.48 1.78 -14.27
C ALA A 29 0.61 1.00 -15.25
N LEU A 30 -0.61 0.67 -14.85
CA LEU A 30 -1.54 -0.05 -15.70
C LEU A 30 -1.82 0.70 -17.00
N GLN A 31 -2.07 2.01 -16.91
CA GLN A 31 -2.32 2.82 -18.10
C GLN A 31 -1.11 2.82 -19.03
N ALA A 32 0.09 2.91 -18.46
CA ALA A 32 1.33 2.91 -19.24
C ALA A 32 1.51 1.60 -20.01
N VAL A 33 1.31 0.46 -19.34
CA VAL A 33 1.53 -0.83 -19.98
C VAL A 33 0.49 -1.11 -21.08
N LYS A 34 -0.73 -0.61 -20.90
CA LYS A 34 -1.77 -0.73 -21.92
C LYS A 34 -1.41 0.01 -23.20
N GLN A 35 -0.57 1.03 -23.08
CA GLN A 35 -0.10 1.81 -24.23
C GLN A 35 1.27 1.33 -24.76
N GLY A 36 1.79 0.25 -24.19
CA GLY A 36 3.08 -0.29 -24.61
C GLY A 36 4.27 0.46 -24.02
N ASP A 37 4.06 1.33 -23.06
CA ASP A 37 5.13 2.09 -22.41
C ASP A 37 5.64 1.31 -21.20
N PHE A 38 6.51 0.34 -21.47
CA PHE A 38 7.00 -0.57 -20.43
C PHE A 38 7.96 0.12 -19.46
N GLN A 39 8.65 1.16 -19.90
CA GLN A 39 9.55 1.90 -19.02
C GLN A 39 8.76 2.62 -17.93
N THR A 40 7.72 3.36 -18.30
CA THR A 40 6.88 4.06 -17.33
C THR A 40 6.15 3.05 -16.44
N PHE A 41 5.69 1.94 -17.01
CA PHE A 41 5.08 0.88 -16.21
C PHE A 41 6.03 0.43 -15.10
N GLU A 42 7.28 0.14 -15.44
CA GLU A 42 8.24 -0.36 -14.46
C GLU A 42 8.52 0.67 -13.36
N GLU A 43 8.69 1.92 -13.75
CA GLU A 43 8.92 2.99 -12.77
C GLU A 43 7.75 3.14 -11.79
N LYS A 44 6.54 3.19 -12.32
CA LYS A 44 5.34 3.36 -11.49
C LYS A 44 5.05 2.13 -10.64
N TYR A 45 5.28 0.95 -11.20
CA TYR A 45 5.09 -0.29 -10.47
C TYR A 45 6.06 -0.40 -9.29
N GLN A 46 7.33 -0.05 -9.50
CA GLN A 46 8.30 -0.05 -8.41
C GLN A 46 7.95 0.98 -7.34
N SER A 47 7.47 2.14 -7.74
CA SER A 47 7.01 3.15 -6.80
C SER A 47 5.84 2.63 -5.97
N ALA A 48 4.86 1.99 -6.62
CA ALA A 48 3.72 1.41 -5.91
C ALA A 48 4.16 0.37 -4.89
N LYS A 49 5.08 -0.51 -5.27
CA LYS A 49 5.60 -1.54 -4.36
C LYS A 49 6.32 -0.92 -3.17
N SER A 50 7.07 0.15 -3.40
CA SER A 50 7.77 0.86 -2.32
C SER A 50 6.78 1.46 -1.34
N GLU A 51 5.69 2.05 -1.85
CA GLU A 51 4.66 2.63 -0.99
C GLU A 51 3.93 1.56 -0.17
N ILE A 52 3.63 0.43 -0.77
CA ILE A 52 3.03 -0.71 -0.04
C ILE A 52 3.97 -1.19 1.07
N LYS A 53 5.26 -1.26 0.78
CA LYS A 53 6.25 -1.67 1.77
C LYS A 53 6.28 -0.72 2.97
N LEU A 54 6.22 0.58 2.70
CA LEU A 54 6.17 1.60 3.76
C LEU A 54 4.89 1.46 4.59
N ALA A 55 3.76 1.22 3.95
CA ALA A 55 2.50 1.03 4.65
C ALA A 55 2.53 -0.21 5.53
N HIS A 56 3.04 -1.32 5.03
CA HIS A 56 3.18 -2.56 5.80
C HIS A 56 4.08 -2.35 7.01
N LYS A 57 5.20 -1.65 6.82
CA LYS A 57 6.13 -1.38 7.90
C LYS A 57 5.47 -0.55 8.99
N ALA A 58 4.76 0.51 8.61
CA ALA A 58 4.06 1.36 9.56
C ALA A 58 3.01 0.56 10.34
N HIS A 59 2.26 -0.29 9.65
CA HIS A 59 1.24 -1.12 10.27
C HIS A 59 1.85 -2.11 11.27
N ALA A 60 2.92 -2.79 10.87
CA ALA A 60 3.61 -3.76 11.74
C ALA A 60 4.20 -3.09 12.97
N GLU A 61 4.81 -1.91 12.80
CA GLU A 61 5.38 -1.16 13.92
C GLU A 61 4.29 -0.72 14.90
N MET A 62 3.15 -0.29 14.38
CA MET A 62 2.01 0.10 15.21
C MET A 62 1.53 -1.07 16.06
N LEU A 63 1.33 -2.24 15.44
CA LEU A 63 0.87 -3.42 16.18
C LEU A 63 1.88 -3.86 17.24
N ARG A 64 3.17 -3.84 16.88
CA ARG A 64 4.23 -4.20 17.83
C ARG A 64 4.24 -3.27 19.02
N LYS A 65 4.11 -1.98 18.78
CA LYS A 65 4.10 -0.96 19.82
C LYS A 65 2.91 -1.16 20.76
N LEU A 66 1.72 -1.31 20.18
CA LEU A 66 0.50 -1.51 20.98
C LEU A 66 0.59 -2.80 21.81
N SER A 67 1.13 -3.87 21.22
CA SER A 67 1.29 -5.13 21.93
C SER A 67 2.30 -5.03 23.07
N ALA A 68 3.45 -4.40 22.81
CA ALA A 68 4.51 -4.24 23.81
C ALA A 68 4.07 -3.40 24.99
N GLU A 69 3.20 -2.43 24.75
CA GLU A 69 2.69 -1.53 25.78
C GLU A 69 1.37 -2.01 26.37
N GLU A 70 0.94 -3.21 26.01
CA GLU A 70 -0.33 -3.79 26.45
C GLU A 70 -1.52 -2.87 26.16
N ARG A 71 -1.50 -2.29 24.94
CA ARG A 71 -2.51 -1.33 24.49
C ARG A 71 -3.32 -1.86 23.30
N MET A 72 -3.46 -3.18 23.18
CA MET A 72 -4.21 -3.75 22.07
C MET A 72 -5.69 -3.36 22.09
N ASP A 73 -6.20 -2.97 23.27
CA ASP A 73 -7.56 -2.45 23.40
C ASP A 73 -7.72 -1.06 22.80
N GLU A 74 -6.60 -0.42 22.41
CA GLU A 74 -6.65 0.89 21.78
C GLU A 74 -6.72 0.81 20.26
N ILE A 75 -6.82 -0.39 19.71
CA ILE A 75 -7.08 -0.56 18.29
C ILE A 75 -8.48 0.00 18.01
N ASP A 76 -8.56 0.93 17.09
CA ASP A 76 -9.81 1.60 16.79
C ASP A 76 -10.26 1.34 15.35
N LEU A 77 -11.43 1.89 15.02
CA LEU A 77 -12.01 1.71 13.70
C LEU A 77 -11.12 2.30 12.60
N LEU A 78 -10.45 3.40 12.88
CA LEU A 78 -9.58 4.03 11.89
C LEU A 78 -8.41 3.12 11.52
N LEU A 79 -7.80 2.44 12.50
CA LEU A 79 -6.72 1.50 12.24
C LEU A 79 -7.21 0.30 11.44
N VAL A 80 -8.39 -0.22 11.77
CA VAL A 80 -9.00 -1.32 11.02
C VAL A 80 -9.27 -0.89 9.58
N HIS A 81 -9.76 0.33 9.39
CA HIS A 81 -10.02 0.90 8.06
C HIS A 81 -8.71 1.03 7.27
N ALA A 82 -7.65 1.51 7.92
CA ALA A 82 -6.34 1.65 7.30
C ALA A 82 -5.80 0.29 6.84
N GLU A 83 -5.96 -0.74 7.68
CA GLU A 83 -5.55 -2.10 7.34
C GLU A 83 -6.31 -2.62 6.12
N GLY A 84 -7.62 -2.35 6.04
CA GLY A 84 -8.43 -2.74 4.90
C GLY A 84 -7.94 -2.09 3.60
N HIS A 85 -7.62 -0.80 3.66
CA HIS A 85 -7.05 -0.08 2.52
C HIS A 85 -5.72 -0.70 2.09
N LEU A 86 -4.84 -0.96 3.06
CA LEU A 86 -3.54 -1.54 2.78
C LEU A 86 -3.68 -2.92 2.13
N THR A 87 -4.49 -3.79 2.71
CA THR A 87 -4.66 -5.16 2.23
C THR A 87 -5.22 -5.19 0.81
N SER A 88 -6.30 -4.44 0.56
CA SER A 88 -6.91 -4.43 -0.76
C SER A 88 -6.01 -3.79 -1.82
N THR A 89 -5.29 -2.72 -1.45
CA THR A 89 -4.38 -2.07 -2.38
C THR A 89 -3.18 -2.96 -2.70
N ALA A 90 -2.67 -3.69 -1.70
CA ALA A 90 -1.54 -4.61 -1.92
C ALA A 90 -1.92 -5.68 -2.95
N ILE A 91 -3.13 -6.21 -2.87
CA ILE A 91 -3.61 -7.19 -3.85
C ILE A 91 -3.69 -6.56 -5.23
N ALA A 92 -4.22 -5.33 -5.32
CA ALA A 92 -4.33 -4.62 -6.60
C ALA A 92 -2.96 -4.39 -7.23
N VAL A 93 -1.97 -3.99 -6.44
CA VAL A 93 -0.61 -3.77 -6.93
C VAL A 93 -0.02 -5.07 -7.49
N ASP A 94 -0.21 -6.18 -6.76
CA ASP A 94 0.28 -7.49 -7.23
C ASP A 94 -0.37 -7.89 -8.56
N MET A 95 -1.68 -7.68 -8.67
CA MET A 95 -2.40 -8.01 -9.90
C MET A 95 -1.92 -7.16 -11.08
N ILE A 96 -1.63 -5.89 -10.83
CA ILE A 96 -1.13 -5.02 -11.90
C ILE A 96 0.26 -5.47 -12.35
N GLY A 97 1.07 -6.00 -11.44
CA GLY A 97 2.34 -6.62 -11.82
C GLY A 97 2.15 -7.78 -12.78
N GLU A 98 1.14 -8.62 -12.51
CA GLU A 98 0.81 -9.75 -13.39
C GLU A 98 0.29 -9.28 -14.75
N PHE A 99 -0.50 -8.22 -14.78
CA PHE A 99 -0.94 -7.62 -16.05
C PHE A 99 0.26 -7.12 -16.84
N GLY A 100 1.24 -6.52 -16.17
CA GLY A 100 2.47 -6.10 -16.85
C GLY A 100 3.18 -7.26 -17.52
N GLU A 101 3.26 -8.39 -16.83
CA GLU A 101 3.86 -9.61 -17.38
C GLU A 101 3.10 -10.11 -18.59
N LEU A 102 1.76 -10.10 -18.54
CA LEU A 102 0.93 -10.52 -19.65
C LEU A 102 1.12 -9.63 -20.87
N TYR A 103 1.21 -8.32 -20.68
CA TYR A 103 1.42 -7.40 -21.78
C TYR A 103 2.80 -7.58 -22.40
N LYS A 104 3.82 -7.84 -21.58
CA LYS A 104 5.17 -8.12 -22.09
C LYS A 104 5.17 -9.41 -22.92
N TRP A 105 4.49 -10.43 -22.41
CA TRP A 105 4.38 -11.69 -23.11
C TRP A 105 3.67 -11.51 -24.46
N LYS A 106 2.61 -10.73 -24.47
CA LYS A 106 1.86 -10.42 -25.69
C LYS A 106 2.76 -9.79 -26.75
N GLU A 107 3.68 -8.92 -26.33
CA GLU A 107 4.60 -8.27 -27.25
C GLU A 107 5.56 -9.27 -27.95
N THR A 108 5.80 -10.42 -27.33
CA THR A 108 6.68 -11.43 -27.91
C THR A 108 5.97 -12.31 -28.95
N MET A 109 4.67 -12.18 -29.07
CA MET A 109 3.87 -12.93 -30.01
C MET A 109 3.85 -12.22 -31.35
#